data_cc0037e932f87a099791d09ba254464d
#
_entry.id   cc0037e932f87a099791d09ba254464d
#
_cell.length_a   1.000
_cell.length_b   1.000
_cell.length_c   1.000
_cell.angle_alpha   90.00
_cell.angle_beta   90.00
_cell.angle_gamma   90.00
#
_symmetry.space_group_name_H-M   'P 1'
#
loop_
_entity.id
_entity.type
_entity.pdbx_description
1 polymer ?
#
loop_
_entity_poly.entity_id
_entity_poly.type
_entity_poly.pdbx_seq_one_letter_code
_entity_poly.pdbx_strand_id
1 'polypeptide(L)'
;MDFNYLKEIKKIYEKGTSLLEIIFILGNTTCDIDSALSAYILSIGENIKCGTINLSKKGKPSINENPTILYIPVLNIKRGTLPYRIDVKYIFNKFQIDENDFWYISDPIFESHNLFKYENLENKNIKTSMILVDHTILTDKELYLADYVIDIYDHHLLTNYPSLYKNLKRMNIRYPVGSCTTLILNDFFYSKKDEYFPYKIISPLLAVSAILIDTKKFSDEFYENRWVDLDKKVYKYLKKIIKEEYKNVNIKK
;
A
#
# COMPACT_ATOMS: atom_id res chain seq x y z
N MET A 1 7.35 17.61 -2.26
CA MET A 1 6.47 17.15 -3.37
C MET A 1 5.17 17.92 -3.30
N ASP A 2 4.70 18.51 -4.42
CA ASP A 2 3.47 19.34 -4.40
C ASP A 2 2.17 18.52 -4.40
N PHE A 3 2.26 17.19 -4.58
CA PHE A 3 1.12 16.29 -4.62
C PHE A 3 1.11 15.41 -3.37
N ASN A 4 0.18 15.71 -2.46
CA ASN A 4 -0.04 14.88 -1.27
C ASN A 4 -1.15 13.84 -1.56
N TYR A 5 -0.73 12.62 -1.89
CA TYR A 5 -1.61 11.52 -2.26
C TYR A 5 -2.70 11.25 -1.21
N LEU A 6 -2.33 11.10 0.06
CA LEU A 6 -3.29 10.76 1.13
C LEU A 6 -4.35 11.84 1.32
N LYS A 7 -3.96 13.12 1.25
CA LYS A 7 -4.93 14.22 1.34
C LYS A 7 -5.91 14.22 0.16
N GLU A 8 -5.43 13.91 -1.04
CA GLU A 8 -6.31 13.83 -2.21
C GLU A 8 -7.28 12.65 -2.10
N ILE A 9 -6.83 11.48 -1.66
CA ILE A 9 -7.71 10.32 -1.41
C ILE A 9 -8.76 10.65 -0.34
N LYS A 10 -8.37 11.36 0.70
CA LYS A 10 -9.28 11.79 1.77
C LYS A 10 -10.38 12.71 1.27
N LYS A 11 -10.05 13.69 0.42
CA LYS A 11 -11.05 14.56 -0.23
C LYS A 11 -12.05 13.78 -1.10
N ILE A 12 -11.55 12.77 -1.87
CA ILE A 12 -12.43 11.91 -2.67
C ILE A 12 -13.39 11.14 -1.76
N TYR A 13 -12.84 10.53 -0.70
CA TYR A 13 -13.62 9.79 0.28
C TYR A 13 -14.70 10.65 0.93
N GLU A 14 -14.36 11.84 1.40
CA GLU A 14 -15.28 12.79 2.04
C GLU A 14 -16.36 13.31 1.08
N LYS A 15 -15.99 13.52 -0.18
CA LYS A 15 -16.92 13.96 -1.23
C LYS A 15 -17.89 12.86 -1.67
N GLY A 16 -17.42 11.64 -1.84
CA GLY A 16 -18.18 10.39 -2.06
C GLY A 16 -19.19 10.33 -3.20
N THR A 17 -19.41 11.39 -3.95
CA THR A 17 -20.58 11.56 -4.84
C THR A 17 -20.65 10.60 -6.01
N SER A 18 -19.54 10.07 -6.51
CA SER A 18 -19.44 9.18 -7.65
C SER A 18 -19.00 7.75 -7.30
N LEU A 19 -18.61 7.51 -6.04
CA LEU A 19 -18.06 6.22 -5.62
C LEU A 19 -19.13 5.12 -5.63
N LEU A 20 -18.77 3.97 -6.21
CA LEU A 20 -19.53 2.73 -6.22
C LEU A 20 -18.87 1.64 -5.38
N GLU A 21 -17.53 1.69 -5.26
CA GLU A 21 -16.76 0.74 -4.46
C GLU A 21 -15.61 1.43 -3.72
N ILE A 22 -15.41 1.06 -2.47
CA ILE A 22 -14.25 1.41 -1.67
C ILE A 22 -13.55 0.13 -1.25
N ILE A 23 -12.22 0.10 -1.47
CA ILE A 23 -11.38 -1.05 -1.15
C ILE A 23 -10.30 -0.60 -0.18
N PHE A 24 -10.39 -1.08 1.04
CA PHE A 24 -9.39 -0.84 2.07
C PHE A 24 -8.23 -1.82 1.92
N ILE A 25 -6.99 -1.33 2.05
CA ILE A 25 -5.78 -2.15 2.00
C ILE A 25 -5.18 -2.16 3.39
N LEU A 26 -5.29 -3.31 4.06
CA LEU A 26 -4.93 -3.49 5.45
C LEU A 26 -3.58 -4.20 5.58
N GLY A 27 -2.64 -3.56 6.27
CA GLY A 27 -1.38 -4.16 6.68
C GLY A 27 -1.54 -5.12 7.86
N ASN A 28 -0.43 -5.74 8.28
CA ASN A 28 -0.42 -6.61 9.44
C ASN A 28 -0.44 -5.83 10.77
N THR A 29 -0.69 -6.52 11.88
CA THR A 29 -0.80 -5.90 13.22
C THR A 29 0.52 -5.42 13.80
N THR A 30 1.67 -5.85 13.26
CA THR A 30 2.96 -5.30 13.66
C THR A 30 3.14 -3.89 13.14
N CYS A 31 2.50 -3.57 12.00
CA CYS A 31 2.60 -2.31 11.32
C CYS A 31 4.06 -1.86 11.17
N ASP A 32 4.91 -2.79 10.72
CA ASP A 32 6.31 -2.48 10.40
C ASP A 32 6.42 -1.73 9.05
N ILE A 33 7.63 -1.45 8.63
CA ILE A 33 7.86 -0.65 7.43
C ILE A 33 7.31 -1.35 6.18
N ASP A 34 7.51 -2.66 6.03
CA ASP A 34 7.04 -3.38 4.86
C ASP A 34 5.51 -3.39 4.79
N SER A 35 4.87 -3.67 5.91
CA SER A 35 3.42 -3.66 6.04
C SER A 35 2.80 -2.30 5.71
N ALA A 36 3.29 -1.23 6.35
CA ALA A 36 2.77 0.12 6.16
C ALA A 36 2.98 0.63 4.73
N LEU A 37 4.18 0.38 4.16
CA LEU A 37 4.50 0.81 2.80
C LEU A 37 3.85 -0.05 1.73
N SER A 38 3.66 -1.33 1.97
CA SER A 38 2.91 -2.23 1.08
C SER A 38 1.46 -1.75 0.91
N ALA A 39 0.78 -1.41 2.01
CA ALA A 39 -0.56 -0.84 1.94
C ALA A 39 -0.58 0.49 1.16
N TYR A 40 0.36 1.38 1.45
CA TYR A 40 0.47 2.68 0.79
C TYR A 40 0.77 2.57 -0.71
N ILE A 41 1.76 1.78 -1.10
CA ILE A 41 2.20 1.63 -2.50
C ILE A 41 1.15 0.91 -3.33
N LEU A 42 0.53 -0.15 -2.79
CA LEU A 42 -0.53 -0.88 -3.48
C LEU A 42 -1.74 0.02 -3.74
N SER A 43 -2.14 0.85 -2.77
CA SER A 43 -3.25 1.78 -2.95
C SER A 43 -3.00 2.77 -4.09
N ILE A 44 -1.77 3.27 -4.21
CA ILE A 44 -1.38 4.15 -5.32
C ILE A 44 -1.45 3.40 -6.65
N GLY A 45 -0.87 2.19 -6.72
CA GLY A 45 -0.87 1.37 -7.94
C GLY A 45 -2.29 1.06 -8.44
N GLU A 46 -3.17 0.63 -7.55
CA GLU A 46 -4.56 0.31 -7.90
C GLU A 46 -5.37 1.58 -8.25
N ASN A 47 -5.18 2.72 -7.56
CA ASN A 47 -5.83 3.98 -7.92
C ASN A 47 -5.37 4.54 -9.28
N ILE A 48 -4.12 4.28 -9.68
CA ILE A 48 -3.64 4.57 -11.04
C ILE A 48 -4.32 3.65 -12.04
N LYS A 49 -4.35 2.36 -11.77
CA LYS A 49 -4.88 1.34 -12.67
C LYS A 49 -6.38 1.50 -12.93
N CYS A 50 -7.17 1.89 -11.92
CA CYS A 50 -8.61 2.13 -12.07
C CYS A 50 -8.94 3.54 -12.58
N GLY A 51 -7.94 4.41 -12.80
CA GLY A 51 -8.14 5.75 -13.34
C GLY A 51 -8.61 6.79 -12.30
N THR A 52 -8.55 6.48 -11.02
CA THR A 52 -8.76 7.46 -9.94
C THR A 52 -7.63 8.48 -9.91
N ILE A 53 -6.41 8.03 -10.22
CA ILE A 53 -5.25 8.89 -10.42
C ILE A 53 -4.81 8.82 -11.87
N ASN A 54 -4.70 9.97 -12.51
CA ASN A 54 -4.18 10.10 -13.86
C ASN A 54 -2.69 10.47 -13.82
N LEU A 55 -1.87 9.70 -14.50
CA LEU A 55 -0.44 9.96 -14.69
C LEU A 55 -0.15 10.34 -16.12
N SER A 56 0.58 11.42 -16.30
CA SER A 56 1.24 11.71 -17.58
C SER A 56 2.76 11.63 -17.42
N LYS A 57 3.47 11.18 -18.44
CA LYS A 57 4.94 11.06 -18.42
C LYS A 57 5.64 12.37 -18.07
N LYS A 58 5.05 13.52 -18.37
CA LYS A 58 5.64 14.87 -18.18
C LYS A 58 4.82 15.77 -17.25
N GLY A 59 3.55 15.44 -16.98
CA GLY A 59 2.63 16.25 -16.18
C GLY A 59 2.68 15.96 -14.67
N LYS A 60 2.05 16.84 -13.91
CA LYS A 60 1.77 16.54 -12.50
C LYS A 60 0.69 15.44 -12.42
N PRO A 61 0.74 14.57 -11.40
CA PRO A 61 -0.40 13.68 -11.12
C PRO A 61 -1.68 14.52 -10.92
N SER A 62 -2.79 14.00 -11.39
CA SER A 62 -4.09 14.63 -11.20
C SER A 62 -5.11 13.59 -10.75
N ILE A 63 -6.12 14.04 -10.03
CA ILE A 63 -7.24 13.22 -9.58
C ILE A 63 -8.35 13.27 -10.61
N ASN A 64 -9.00 12.14 -10.84
CA ASN A 64 -10.26 12.08 -11.57
C ASN A 64 -11.35 12.77 -10.73
N GLU A 65 -12.11 13.66 -11.32
CA GLU A 65 -13.17 14.41 -10.61
C GLU A 65 -14.35 13.50 -10.19
N ASN A 66 -14.56 12.40 -10.90
CA ASN A 66 -15.65 11.47 -10.67
C ASN A 66 -15.16 10.00 -10.65
N PRO A 67 -14.30 9.61 -9.69
CA PRO A 67 -13.84 8.24 -9.59
C PRO A 67 -14.98 7.33 -9.12
N THR A 68 -15.03 6.11 -9.65
CA THR A 68 -16.03 5.10 -9.24
C THR A 68 -15.48 4.11 -8.22
N ILE A 69 -14.17 3.93 -8.16
CA ILE A 69 -13.49 3.02 -7.23
C ILE A 69 -12.40 3.80 -6.50
N LEU A 70 -12.27 3.54 -5.20
CA LEU A 70 -11.27 4.17 -4.37
C LEU A 70 -10.52 3.13 -3.53
N TYR A 71 -9.20 3.08 -3.65
CA TYR A 71 -8.33 2.24 -2.81
C TYR A 71 -7.69 3.08 -1.71
N ILE A 72 -7.85 2.64 -0.46
CA ILE A 72 -7.46 3.38 0.74
C ILE A 72 -6.49 2.56 1.58
N PRO A 73 -5.27 3.05 1.87
CA PRO A 73 -4.33 2.36 2.75
C PRO A 73 -4.74 2.52 4.22
N VAL A 74 -4.66 1.43 4.98
CA VAL A 74 -5.03 1.38 6.40
C VAL A 74 -3.85 0.86 7.22
N LEU A 75 -3.48 1.60 8.25
CA LEU A 75 -2.51 1.15 9.25
C LEU A 75 -3.23 0.28 10.30
N ASN A 76 -2.77 -0.95 10.46
CA ASN A 76 -3.39 -1.95 11.34
C ASN A 76 -2.97 -1.80 12.80
N ILE A 77 -3.05 -0.59 13.30
CA ILE A 77 -2.76 -0.24 14.69
C ILE A 77 -3.78 0.80 15.18
N LYS A 78 -3.84 0.98 16.50
CA LYS A 78 -4.65 2.02 17.10
C LYS A 78 -4.10 3.41 16.75
N ARG A 79 -4.99 4.34 16.38
CA ARG A 79 -4.61 5.74 16.13
C ARG A 79 -3.89 6.32 17.35
N GLY A 80 -2.81 7.06 17.11
CA GLY A 80 -1.95 7.61 18.16
C GLY A 80 -0.87 6.67 18.69
N THR A 81 -0.82 5.40 18.23
CA THR A 81 0.24 4.46 18.63
C THR A 81 1.41 4.38 17.64
N LEU A 82 1.32 5.02 16.48
CA LEU A 82 2.40 5.05 15.49
C LEU A 82 3.75 5.58 16.07
N PRO A 83 3.79 6.54 17.01
CA PRO A 83 5.04 6.96 17.64
C PRO A 83 5.84 5.82 18.31
N TYR A 84 5.19 4.72 18.69
CA TYR A 84 5.86 3.53 19.22
C TYR A 84 6.47 2.64 18.11
N ARG A 85 6.14 2.89 16.84
CA ARG A 85 6.78 2.30 15.67
C ARG A 85 7.83 3.27 15.14
N ILE A 86 8.96 3.34 15.85
CA ILE A 86 10.01 4.35 15.64
C ILE A 86 10.54 4.32 14.20
N ASP A 87 10.70 3.14 13.64
CA ASP A 87 11.17 2.89 12.29
C ASP A 87 10.19 3.45 11.23
N VAL A 88 8.91 3.14 11.33
CA VAL A 88 7.86 3.65 10.43
C VAL A 88 7.73 5.17 10.59
N LYS A 89 7.67 5.65 11.83
CA LYS A 89 7.59 7.09 12.12
C LYS A 89 8.78 7.86 11.56
N TYR A 90 10.00 7.31 11.68
CA TYR A 90 11.20 7.91 11.10
C TYR A 90 11.08 8.02 9.56
N ILE A 91 10.68 6.95 8.90
CA ILE A 91 10.49 6.93 7.43
C ILE A 91 9.41 7.92 7.01
N PHE A 92 8.26 7.92 7.66
CA PHE A 92 7.18 8.86 7.33
C PHE A 92 7.64 10.32 7.46
N ASN A 93 8.31 10.67 8.55
CA ASN A 93 8.86 12.00 8.76
C ASN A 93 9.89 12.36 7.67
N LYS A 94 10.80 11.43 7.34
CA LYS A 94 11.84 11.64 6.32
C LYS A 94 11.25 11.94 4.95
N PHE A 95 10.13 11.33 4.61
CA PHE A 95 9.46 11.50 3.32
C PHE A 95 8.26 12.46 3.38
N GLN A 96 8.08 13.17 4.50
CA GLN A 96 6.99 14.14 4.70
C GLN A 96 5.59 13.52 4.50
N ILE A 97 5.43 12.28 4.93
CA ILE A 97 4.16 11.58 4.97
C ILE A 97 3.53 11.88 6.32
N ASP A 98 2.37 12.55 6.31
CA ASP A 98 1.64 12.85 7.54
C ASP A 98 0.84 11.63 7.99
N GLU A 99 1.14 11.13 9.19
CA GLU A 99 0.44 9.98 9.77
C GLU A 99 -1.05 10.25 9.99
N ASN A 100 -1.45 11.51 10.16
CA ASN A 100 -2.84 11.88 10.36
C ASN A 100 -3.69 11.76 9.08
N ASP A 101 -3.03 11.66 7.91
CA ASP A 101 -3.70 11.48 6.64
C ASP A 101 -4.03 10.00 6.35
N PHE A 102 -3.49 9.03 7.14
CA PHE A 102 -3.86 7.62 7.04
C PHE A 102 -5.19 7.30 7.74
N TRP A 103 -5.82 6.22 7.29
CA TRP A 103 -6.83 5.50 8.08
C TRP A 103 -6.14 4.50 8.99
N TYR A 104 -6.76 4.26 10.14
CA TYR A 104 -6.31 3.31 11.15
C TYR A 104 -7.41 2.30 11.42
N ILE A 105 -7.05 1.04 11.72
CA ILE A 105 -8.06 0.01 12.05
C ILE A 105 -8.96 0.39 13.23
N SER A 106 -8.52 1.31 14.07
CA SER A 106 -9.30 1.83 15.19
C SER A 106 -10.19 3.02 14.85
N ASP A 107 -10.24 3.46 13.59
CA ASP A 107 -11.14 4.54 13.21
C ASP A 107 -12.60 4.05 13.22
N PRO A 108 -13.57 4.90 13.57
CA PRO A 108 -14.98 4.48 13.76
C PRO A 108 -15.59 3.70 12.60
N ILE A 109 -15.10 3.92 11.38
CA ILE A 109 -15.56 3.20 10.19
C ILE A 109 -15.29 1.68 10.25
N PHE A 110 -14.31 1.23 11.06
CA PHE A 110 -13.96 -0.19 11.24
C PHE A 110 -14.58 -0.79 12.50
N GLU A 111 -15.38 -0.05 13.27
CA GLU A 111 -16.10 -0.63 14.41
C GLU A 111 -17.16 -1.62 13.93
N SER A 112 -17.23 -2.80 14.58
CA SER A 112 -17.98 -3.99 14.16
C SER A 112 -19.47 -3.79 13.83
N HIS A 113 -20.08 -2.72 14.36
CA HIS A 113 -21.49 -2.39 14.11
C HIS A 113 -21.70 -1.26 13.10
N ASN A 114 -20.62 -0.56 12.73
CA ASN A 114 -20.64 0.58 11.83
C ASN A 114 -19.89 0.33 10.51
N LEU A 115 -19.51 -0.92 10.25
CA LEU A 115 -18.85 -1.28 9.02
C LEU A 115 -19.63 -0.70 7.84
N PHE A 116 -19.09 0.46 7.39
CA PHE A 116 -19.53 1.09 6.15
C PHE A 116 -20.91 1.76 6.14
N LYS A 117 -21.48 2.12 7.29
CA LYS A 117 -22.55 3.12 7.34
C LYS A 117 -21.93 4.50 7.09
N TYR A 118 -21.94 4.89 5.84
CA TYR A 118 -21.65 6.29 5.47
C TYR A 118 -22.82 7.15 5.90
N GLU A 119 -22.77 7.74 7.08
CA GLU A 119 -23.81 8.66 7.57
C GLU A 119 -23.98 9.90 6.69
N ASN A 120 -23.01 10.21 5.82
CA ASN A 120 -23.00 11.42 4.98
C ASN A 120 -23.22 11.17 3.49
N LEU A 121 -23.40 9.94 3.03
CA LEU A 121 -23.67 9.67 1.63
C LEU A 121 -25.14 9.31 1.44
N GLU A 122 -25.94 10.32 1.15
CA GLU A 122 -27.36 10.18 0.81
C GLU A 122 -27.59 8.98 -0.13
N ASN A 123 -28.15 7.90 0.41
CA ASN A 123 -28.77 6.77 -0.30
C ASN A 123 -27.91 5.97 -1.32
N LYS A 124 -26.58 5.89 -1.19
CA LYS A 124 -25.77 5.06 -2.08
C LYS A 124 -25.31 3.79 -1.37
N ASN A 125 -25.67 2.64 -1.94
CA ASN A 125 -25.09 1.33 -1.59
C ASN A 125 -23.65 1.26 -2.14
N ILE A 126 -22.70 1.87 -1.43
CA ILE A 126 -21.28 1.77 -1.79
C ILE A 126 -20.79 0.40 -1.34
N LYS A 127 -20.34 -0.39 -2.31
CA LYS A 127 -19.73 -1.69 -2.02
C LYS A 127 -18.39 -1.47 -1.31
N THR A 128 -18.14 -2.26 -0.29
CA THR A 128 -16.88 -2.25 0.43
C THR A 128 -16.19 -3.59 0.33
N SER A 129 -14.88 -3.54 0.15
CA SER A 129 -14.01 -4.70 0.04
C SER A 129 -12.69 -4.44 0.75
N MET A 130 -11.89 -5.49 0.98
CA MET A 130 -10.60 -5.39 1.66
C MET A 130 -9.54 -6.21 0.94
N ILE A 131 -8.31 -5.70 0.92
CA ILE A 131 -7.11 -6.40 0.50
C ILE A 131 -6.18 -6.51 1.71
N LEU A 132 -5.67 -7.69 1.97
CA LEU A 132 -4.65 -7.89 3.00
C LEU A 132 -3.26 -7.81 2.36
N VAL A 133 -2.34 -7.13 3.03
CA VAL A 133 -0.92 -7.05 2.60
C VAL A 133 -0.01 -7.40 3.76
N ASP A 134 1.05 -8.16 3.46
CA ASP A 134 2.06 -8.58 4.42
C ASP A 134 1.53 -9.45 5.56
N HIS A 135 0.39 -10.06 5.35
CA HIS A 135 -0.20 -11.13 6.16
C HIS A 135 -1.32 -11.83 5.42
N THR A 136 -1.59 -13.06 5.82
CA THR A 136 -2.62 -13.92 5.21
C THR A 136 -3.81 -14.12 6.12
N ILE A 137 -3.64 -14.00 7.44
CA ILE A 137 -4.65 -14.38 8.44
C ILE A 137 -5.00 -13.17 9.31
N LEU A 138 -6.29 -12.88 9.39
CA LEU A 138 -6.85 -11.91 10.34
C LEU A 138 -6.76 -12.46 11.76
N THR A 139 -6.48 -11.60 12.73
CA THR A 139 -6.54 -11.95 14.16
C THR A 139 -8.00 -12.15 14.62
N ASP A 140 -8.21 -12.80 15.76
CA ASP A 140 -9.55 -13.00 16.32
C ASP A 140 -10.37 -11.71 16.43
N LYS A 141 -9.69 -10.59 16.71
CA LYS A 141 -10.33 -9.28 16.81
C LYS A 141 -10.74 -8.68 15.47
N GLU A 142 -10.21 -9.20 14.39
CA GLU A 142 -10.42 -8.73 13.02
C GLU A 142 -11.32 -9.68 12.20
N LEU A 143 -11.75 -10.81 12.77
CA LEU A 143 -12.54 -11.82 12.06
C LEU A 143 -13.84 -11.26 11.44
N TYR A 144 -14.38 -10.19 12.00
CA TYR A 144 -15.54 -9.50 11.43
C TYR A 144 -15.28 -8.88 10.04
N LEU A 145 -14.00 -8.73 9.66
CA LEU A 145 -13.58 -8.24 8.34
C LEU A 145 -13.50 -9.36 7.29
N ALA A 146 -13.60 -10.63 7.68
CA ALA A 146 -13.33 -11.77 6.82
C ALA A 146 -14.20 -11.81 5.55
N ASP A 147 -15.47 -11.46 5.67
CA ASP A 147 -16.40 -11.46 4.53
C ASP A 147 -16.10 -10.33 3.51
N TYR A 148 -15.25 -9.36 3.84
CA TYR A 148 -14.85 -8.27 2.95
C TYR A 148 -13.54 -8.55 2.21
N VAL A 149 -12.74 -9.56 2.63
CA VAL A 149 -11.44 -9.87 2.03
C VAL A 149 -11.63 -10.44 0.64
N ILE A 150 -11.04 -9.75 -0.35
CA ILE A 150 -11.11 -10.15 -1.76
C ILE A 150 -9.76 -10.53 -2.36
N ASP A 151 -8.66 -9.98 -1.86
CA ASP A 151 -7.31 -10.23 -2.35
C ASP A 151 -6.31 -10.27 -1.18
N ILE A 152 -5.22 -11.03 -1.37
CA ILE A 152 -4.10 -11.13 -0.41
C ILE A 152 -2.77 -11.01 -1.16
N TYR A 153 -1.87 -10.18 -0.64
CA TYR A 153 -0.45 -10.11 -1.02
C TYR A 153 0.40 -10.43 0.20
N ASP A 154 1.19 -11.49 0.14
CA ASP A 154 2.04 -11.88 1.26
C ASP A 154 3.33 -12.56 0.78
N HIS A 155 4.39 -12.43 1.56
CA HIS A 155 5.67 -13.06 1.30
C HIS A 155 6.06 -14.10 2.36
N HIS A 156 5.22 -14.29 3.37
CA HIS A 156 5.43 -15.29 4.42
C HIS A 156 5.06 -16.69 3.96
N LEU A 157 5.62 -17.69 4.62
CA LEU A 157 5.26 -19.08 4.38
C LEU A 157 3.79 -19.33 4.73
N LEU A 158 3.03 -19.76 3.75
CA LEU A 158 1.63 -20.11 3.98
C LEU A 158 1.55 -21.43 4.76
N THR A 159 1.17 -21.37 6.03
CA THR A 159 1.01 -22.55 6.89
C THR A 159 -0.39 -23.15 6.83
N ASN A 160 -1.41 -22.31 6.60
CA ASN A 160 -2.81 -22.71 6.53
C ASN A 160 -3.52 -21.95 5.40
N TYR A 161 -4.34 -22.65 4.62
CA TYR A 161 -5.16 -22.01 3.61
C TYR A 161 -6.28 -21.20 4.27
N PRO A 162 -6.49 -19.93 3.91
CA PRO A 162 -7.49 -19.08 4.54
C PRO A 162 -8.92 -19.41 4.06
N SER A 163 -9.43 -20.58 4.41
CA SER A 163 -10.82 -21.01 4.10
C SER A 163 -11.90 -20.09 4.69
N LEU A 164 -11.48 -19.20 5.58
CA LEU A 164 -12.33 -18.20 6.23
C LEU A 164 -12.89 -17.16 5.26
N TYR A 165 -12.17 -16.84 4.18
CA TYR A 165 -12.52 -15.72 3.29
C TYR A 165 -13.42 -16.17 2.15
N LYS A 166 -14.74 -16.07 2.33
CA LYS A 166 -15.73 -16.50 1.33
C LYS A 166 -15.68 -15.75 0.00
N ASN A 167 -15.22 -14.50 0.02
CA ASN A 167 -15.19 -13.62 -1.14
C ASN A 167 -13.78 -13.47 -1.75
N LEU A 168 -12.82 -14.27 -1.30
CA LEU A 168 -11.45 -14.24 -1.79
C LEU A 168 -11.38 -14.60 -3.27
N LYS A 169 -10.82 -13.70 -4.08
CA LYS A 169 -10.68 -13.87 -5.53
C LYS A 169 -9.25 -14.18 -5.95
N ARG A 170 -8.26 -13.62 -5.23
CA ARG A 170 -6.85 -13.73 -5.60
C ARG A 170 -5.96 -13.82 -4.37
N MET A 171 -4.92 -14.65 -4.48
CA MET A 171 -3.79 -14.69 -3.55
C MET A 171 -2.49 -14.58 -4.32
N ASN A 172 -1.69 -13.58 -4.02
CA ASN A 172 -0.33 -13.44 -4.50
C ASN A 172 0.64 -13.66 -3.32
N ILE A 173 0.89 -14.93 -3.02
CA ILE A 173 1.77 -15.34 -1.93
C ILE A 173 3.01 -15.98 -2.53
N ARG A 174 4.19 -15.44 -2.22
CA ARG A 174 5.47 -15.92 -2.77
C ARG A 174 6.56 -15.99 -1.70
N TYR A 175 6.70 -17.15 -1.11
CA TYR A 175 7.83 -17.46 -0.24
C TYR A 175 9.00 -18.06 -1.07
N PRO A 176 10.27 -17.70 -0.81
CA PRO A 176 10.83 -16.79 0.19
C PRO A 176 11.22 -15.39 -0.37
N VAL A 177 10.31 -14.73 -1.10
CA VAL A 177 10.53 -13.31 -1.46
C VAL A 177 10.72 -12.50 -0.17
N GLY A 178 11.63 -11.54 -0.19
CA GLY A 178 12.08 -10.89 1.04
C GLY A 178 11.16 -9.80 1.58
N SER A 179 10.24 -9.27 0.73
CA SER A 179 9.38 -8.15 1.12
C SER A 179 8.08 -8.16 0.32
N CYS A 180 6.96 -7.93 0.97
CA CYS A 180 5.67 -7.75 0.32
C CYS A 180 5.70 -6.55 -0.66
N THR A 181 6.43 -5.48 -0.31
CA THR A 181 6.69 -4.35 -1.21
C THR A 181 7.33 -4.81 -2.52
N THR A 182 8.24 -5.80 -2.51
CA THR A 182 8.81 -6.38 -3.74
C THR A 182 7.75 -6.97 -4.64
N LEU A 183 6.80 -7.74 -4.09
CA LEU A 183 5.72 -8.36 -4.88
C LEU A 183 4.85 -7.31 -5.54
N ILE A 184 4.44 -6.31 -4.80
CA ILE A 184 3.60 -5.21 -5.28
C ILE A 184 4.31 -4.44 -6.39
N LEU A 185 5.57 -4.06 -6.18
CA LEU A 185 6.34 -3.32 -7.19
C LEU A 185 6.59 -4.14 -8.45
N ASN A 186 6.82 -5.45 -8.30
CA ASN A 186 6.92 -6.35 -9.44
C ASN A 186 5.65 -6.36 -10.29
N ASP A 187 4.49 -6.46 -9.64
CA ASP A 187 3.22 -6.57 -10.33
C ASP A 187 2.80 -5.28 -11.05
N PHE A 188 3.11 -4.12 -10.47
CA PHE A 188 2.65 -2.85 -11.01
C PHE A 188 3.67 -2.13 -11.90
N PHE A 189 4.96 -2.26 -11.62
CA PHE A 189 5.93 -1.36 -12.22
C PHE A 189 7.13 -2.06 -12.86
N TYR A 190 7.57 -3.19 -12.36
CA TYR A 190 8.75 -3.86 -12.88
C TYR A 190 8.46 -4.79 -14.05
N SER A 191 7.44 -5.63 -13.94
CA SER A 191 7.12 -6.65 -14.96
C SER A 191 6.47 -6.09 -16.21
N LYS A 192 5.88 -4.90 -16.13
CA LYS A 192 5.22 -4.20 -17.21
C LYS A 192 6.18 -3.19 -17.82
N LYS A 193 6.86 -3.59 -18.92
CA LYS A 193 7.96 -2.83 -19.54
C LYS A 193 7.64 -1.39 -19.95
N ASP A 194 6.38 -1.06 -20.17
CA ASP A 194 5.92 0.26 -20.62
C ASP A 194 5.29 1.10 -19.51
N GLU A 195 5.19 0.59 -18.29
CA GLU A 195 4.62 1.33 -17.17
C GLU A 195 5.66 2.27 -16.55
N TYR A 196 5.20 3.49 -16.34
CA TYR A 196 5.99 4.55 -15.73
C TYR A 196 5.90 4.45 -14.21
N PHE A 197 7.04 4.35 -13.52
CA PHE A 197 7.07 4.42 -12.07
C PHE A 197 6.62 5.81 -11.60
N PRO A 198 5.62 5.91 -10.70
CA PRO A 198 5.03 7.20 -10.32
C PRO A 198 5.89 7.97 -9.30
N TYR A 199 7.17 8.25 -9.65
CA TYR A 199 8.12 8.90 -8.75
C TYR A 199 7.67 10.28 -8.23
N LYS A 200 6.71 10.91 -8.89
CA LYS A 200 6.08 12.16 -8.42
C LYS A 200 5.08 11.95 -7.29
N ILE A 201 4.63 10.72 -7.06
CA ILE A 201 3.74 10.33 -5.97
C ILE A 201 4.50 9.53 -4.93
N ILE A 202 5.27 8.54 -5.38
CA ILE A 202 6.05 7.65 -4.52
C ILE A 202 7.53 7.93 -4.72
N SER A 203 8.24 8.29 -3.65
CA SER A 203 9.71 8.30 -3.73
C SER A 203 10.24 6.88 -3.92
N PRO A 204 11.05 6.60 -4.95
CA PRO A 204 11.66 5.29 -5.10
C PRO A 204 12.58 4.92 -3.92
N LEU A 205 13.10 5.92 -3.19
CA LEU A 205 13.85 5.69 -1.94
C LEU A 205 12.97 5.14 -0.82
N LEU A 206 11.70 5.54 -0.77
CA LEU A 206 10.74 5.01 0.19
C LEU A 206 10.55 3.50 -0.02
N ALA A 207 10.31 3.07 -1.26
CA ALA A 207 10.17 1.66 -1.60
C ALA A 207 11.46 0.86 -1.33
N VAL A 208 12.63 1.46 -1.64
CA VAL A 208 13.95 0.86 -1.33
C VAL A 208 14.13 0.62 0.17
N SER A 209 13.61 1.51 1.04
CA SER A 209 13.78 1.33 2.49
C SER A 209 13.09 0.07 3.01
N ALA A 210 11.87 -0.25 2.57
CA ALA A 210 11.18 -1.48 2.93
C ALA A 210 12.00 -2.71 2.50
N ILE A 211 12.34 -2.79 1.21
CA ILE A 211 13.06 -3.93 0.65
C ILE A 211 14.40 -4.16 1.37
N LEU A 212 15.17 -3.11 1.63
CA LEU A 212 16.49 -3.27 2.28
C LEU A 212 16.40 -3.71 3.74
N ILE A 213 15.36 -3.32 4.45
CA ILE A 213 15.18 -3.71 5.85
C ILE A 213 14.84 -5.19 5.92
N ASP A 214 13.85 -5.66 5.17
CA ASP A 214 13.38 -7.03 5.23
C ASP A 214 14.37 -8.03 4.64
N THR A 215 15.04 -7.66 3.54
CA THR A 215 16.08 -8.50 2.92
C THR A 215 17.41 -8.48 3.68
N LYS A 216 17.50 -7.79 4.84
CA LYS A 216 18.75 -7.56 5.57
C LYS A 216 19.88 -7.07 4.66
N LYS A 217 19.55 -6.08 3.79
CA LYS A 217 20.46 -5.48 2.78
C LYS A 217 21.06 -6.52 1.82
N PHE A 218 20.35 -7.61 1.55
CA PHE A 218 20.81 -8.71 0.68
C PHE A 218 22.06 -9.41 1.20
N SER A 219 22.21 -9.58 2.52
CA SER A 219 23.30 -10.38 3.08
C SER A 219 23.19 -11.81 2.58
N ASP A 220 24.32 -12.36 2.10
CA ASP A 220 24.33 -13.68 1.43
C ASP A 220 23.92 -14.82 2.36
N GLU A 221 24.12 -14.70 3.67
CA GLU A 221 23.67 -15.66 4.68
C GLU A 221 22.14 -15.87 4.71
N PHE A 222 21.38 -14.90 4.19
CA PHE A 222 19.92 -14.91 4.14
C PHE A 222 19.36 -15.21 2.75
N TYR A 223 20.21 -15.52 1.76
CA TYR A 223 19.76 -15.89 0.43
C TYR A 223 18.89 -17.16 0.49
N GLU A 224 17.79 -17.18 -0.29
CA GLU A 224 16.75 -18.23 -0.30
C GLU A 224 16.00 -18.45 1.02
N ASN A 225 16.33 -17.70 2.07
CA ASN A 225 15.61 -17.74 3.35
C ASN A 225 14.83 -16.46 3.63
N ARG A 226 15.42 -15.30 3.30
CA ARG A 226 14.82 -13.97 3.50
C ARG A 226 14.82 -13.10 2.27
N TRP A 227 15.44 -13.50 1.19
CA TRP A 227 15.42 -12.78 -0.07
C TRP A 227 15.83 -13.69 -1.22
N VAL A 228 15.38 -13.34 -2.42
CA VAL A 228 15.64 -14.05 -3.67
C VAL A 228 16.02 -13.06 -4.79
N ASP A 229 16.39 -13.60 -5.95
CA ASP A 229 16.76 -12.77 -7.12
C ASP A 229 15.70 -11.74 -7.52
N LEU A 230 14.42 -12.01 -7.25
CA LEU A 230 13.34 -11.05 -7.54
C LEU A 230 13.53 -9.75 -6.76
N ASP A 231 13.87 -9.85 -5.47
CA ASP A 231 14.12 -8.66 -4.62
C ASP A 231 15.28 -7.84 -5.18
N LYS A 232 16.38 -8.48 -5.55
CA LYS A 232 17.53 -7.80 -6.19
C LYS A 232 17.16 -7.15 -7.52
N LYS A 233 16.30 -7.77 -8.33
CA LYS A 233 15.86 -7.23 -9.63
C LYS A 233 15.02 -5.99 -9.44
N VAL A 234 14.02 -6.03 -8.55
CA VAL A 234 13.17 -4.87 -8.24
C VAL A 234 14.01 -3.75 -7.62
N TYR A 235 14.92 -4.06 -6.70
CA TYR A 235 15.84 -3.08 -6.13
C TYR A 235 16.73 -2.41 -7.20
N LYS A 236 17.29 -3.18 -8.14
CA LYS A 236 18.10 -2.62 -9.25
C LYS A 236 17.26 -1.70 -10.15
N TYR A 237 15.99 -2.06 -10.40
CA TYR A 237 15.06 -1.22 -11.14
C TYR A 237 14.83 0.12 -10.43
N LEU A 238 14.53 0.12 -9.13
CA LEU A 238 14.39 1.33 -8.34
C LEU A 238 15.66 2.18 -8.32
N LYS A 239 16.85 1.55 -8.19
CA LYS A 239 18.14 2.26 -8.27
C LYS A 239 18.35 2.95 -9.61
N LYS A 240 17.89 2.36 -10.71
CA LYS A 240 17.97 2.99 -12.03
C LYS A 240 17.11 4.26 -12.05
N ILE A 241 15.87 4.19 -11.58
CA ILE A 241 14.97 5.36 -11.48
C ILE A 241 15.60 6.45 -10.62
N ILE A 242 16.12 6.09 -9.45
CA ILE A 242 16.82 7.05 -8.56
C ILE A 242 17.95 7.75 -9.31
N LYS A 243 18.80 7.01 -10.02
CA LYS A 243 19.91 7.59 -10.77
C LYS A 243 19.45 8.54 -11.88
N GLU A 244 18.36 8.21 -12.58
CA GLU A 244 17.81 9.03 -13.66
C GLU A 244 17.19 10.32 -13.12
N GLU A 245 16.42 10.23 -12.04
CA GLU A 245 15.76 11.38 -11.41
C GLU A 245 16.75 12.34 -10.74
N TYR A 246 17.77 11.82 -10.06
CA TYR A 246 18.75 12.65 -9.35
C TYR A 246 19.93 13.11 -10.21
N LYS A 247 20.11 12.59 -11.44
CA LYS A 247 21.09 13.14 -12.40
C LYS A 247 20.82 14.59 -12.77
N ASN A 248 19.56 15.01 -12.72
CA ASN A 248 19.12 16.37 -13.06
C ASN A 248 19.10 17.32 -11.86
N VAL A 249 19.29 16.82 -10.66
CA VAL A 249 19.45 17.66 -9.48
C VAL A 249 20.93 18.05 -9.40
N ASN A 250 21.29 19.18 -10.03
CA ASN A 250 22.57 19.83 -9.76
C ASN A 250 22.66 20.11 -8.27
N ILE A 251 23.31 19.24 -7.54
CA ILE A 251 23.73 19.50 -6.17
C ILE A 251 24.78 20.60 -6.29
N LYS A 252 24.33 21.86 -6.26
CA LYS A 252 25.22 22.94 -5.96
C LYS A 252 25.77 22.65 -4.57
N LYS A 253 27.06 22.29 -4.55
CA LYS A 253 27.84 22.17 -3.33
C LYS A 253 27.84 23.48 -2.56
#